data_98e97bfda8f01f316fec2fb4aafad3c0
#
_entry.id   98e97bfda8f01f316fec2fb4aafad3c0
#
_cell.length_a   1.000
_cell.length_b   1.000
_cell.length_c   1.000
_cell.angle_alpha   90.00
_cell.angle_beta   90.00
_cell.angle_gamma   90.00
#
_symmetry.space_group_name_H-M   'P 1'
#
loop_
_entity.id
_entity.type
_entity.pdbx_description
1 polymer ?
#
loop_
_entity_poly.entity_id
_entity_poly.type
_entity_poly.pdbx_seq_one_letter_code
_entity_poly.pdbx_strand_id
1 'polypeptide(L)'
;MPVITFEYQDLKDLGINLEQEKLINILPMMGSDIEDFNDKEIKVEFFPNRPDNLSIEGVSRSLKGFLSQETGLPNYTVEPSGEKVYISKEVEKIRPYIAFAKIENVDFTGNKIKYIMDFQENLHWVIGRDRKKVAIGIHNADVVSGDYKYIATSKDEHLFIPLEMDKELSPKEILKEHDKGKKYAHLLEGFDKYPMILDNNNQTMSMPPIINSELTKLTEDTNTVIVDVTGTDKKAVEQSLNIICSSFAEVGGKVKSMEMVYEDKTITTPDLSPKESLVHVDKTNELIGGTCLDAKEVKRLLEKARFGAEILNDNEIKVQIPPFRIDILHEVDIIENIAIQYCIKKIPSTLPDINTVAYEHDWFKSEKTIRELMIGLGFDEIMSLMLTNEESHYKKMLQKETEHVQVARPISVEGTMIRTSLLNALMEFLEDNKAEDLPQKLFEIGDVIYLDDSSEFNTHLGKKLAAVVCHSNANFTEIKSITDSVLSNLGYTMEISESDNPSFIKGRVASVKGSSKHGDIEGVFGEISPEVITNFNLEYPVIAFEIEFLRD
;
A
#
# COMPACT_ATOMS: atom_id res chain seq x y z
N MET A 1 -1.11 -5.03 -4.20
CA MET A 1 -0.22 -5.83 -3.34
C MET A 1 0.43 -6.92 -4.18
N PRO A 2 1.44 -7.69 -3.70
CA PRO A 2 2.07 -8.69 -4.55
C PRO A 2 1.13 -9.87 -4.82
N VAL A 3 0.97 -10.19 -6.10
CA VAL A 3 0.20 -11.32 -6.59
C VAL A 3 1.17 -12.39 -7.07
N ILE A 4 1.00 -13.61 -6.61
CA ILE A 4 1.76 -14.77 -7.09
C ILE A 4 0.86 -15.67 -7.93
N THR A 5 1.43 -16.20 -9.01
CA THR A 5 0.74 -17.14 -9.90
C THR A 5 1.47 -18.48 -9.85
N PHE A 6 0.75 -19.56 -9.61
CA PHE A 6 1.31 -20.91 -9.64
C PHE A 6 0.32 -21.92 -10.21
N GLU A 7 0.86 -22.97 -10.81
CA GLU A 7 0.06 -24.05 -11.34
C GLU A 7 -0.35 -25.03 -10.22
N TYR A 8 -1.55 -25.61 -10.32
CA TYR A 8 -2.01 -26.61 -9.36
C TYR A 8 -1.12 -27.85 -9.33
N GLN A 9 -0.49 -28.19 -10.46
CA GLN A 9 0.42 -29.33 -10.54
C GLN A 9 1.67 -29.10 -9.70
N ASP A 10 2.24 -27.88 -9.72
CA ASP A 10 3.43 -27.55 -8.95
C ASP A 10 3.16 -27.63 -7.43
N LEU A 11 1.94 -27.25 -6.98
CA LEU A 11 1.54 -27.47 -5.58
C LEU A 11 1.42 -28.96 -5.22
N LYS A 12 0.91 -29.79 -6.14
CA LYS A 12 0.85 -31.25 -5.93
C LYS A 12 2.24 -31.86 -5.82
N ASP A 13 3.18 -31.41 -6.63
CA ASP A 13 4.58 -31.85 -6.59
C ASP A 13 5.25 -31.48 -5.27
N LEU A 14 4.81 -30.40 -4.61
CA LEU A 14 5.20 -30.01 -3.26
C LEU A 14 4.41 -30.71 -2.15
N GLY A 15 3.56 -31.68 -2.49
CA GLY A 15 2.81 -32.50 -1.53
C GLY A 15 1.43 -31.96 -1.13
N ILE A 16 0.96 -30.89 -1.75
CA ILE A 16 -0.40 -30.34 -1.52
C ILE A 16 -1.38 -30.95 -2.52
N ASN A 17 -1.99 -32.05 -2.13
CA ASN A 17 -2.95 -32.74 -2.98
C ASN A 17 -4.39 -32.36 -2.59
N LEU A 18 -4.82 -31.15 -3.01
CA LEU A 18 -6.17 -30.64 -2.79
C LEU A 18 -6.90 -30.43 -4.11
N GLU A 19 -8.22 -30.60 -4.06
CA GLU A 19 -9.11 -30.17 -5.15
C GLU A 19 -9.15 -28.61 -5.19
N GLN A 20 -9.31 -28.07 -6.39
CA GLN A 20 -9.31 -26.63 -6.64
C GLN A 20 -10.29 -25.88 -5.72
N GLU A 21 -11.53 -26.34 -5.61
CA GLU A 21 -12.57 -25.72 -4.77
C GLU A 21 -12.14 -25.62 -3.30
N LYS A 22 -11.50 -26.67 -2.77
CA LYS A 22 -10.98 -26.67 -1.40
C LYS A 22 -9.84 -25.67 -1.23
N LEU A 23 -8.93 -25.59 -2.20
CA LEU A 23 -7.80 -24.66 -2.16
C LEU A 23 -8.29 -23.21 -2.15
N ILE A 24 -9.24 -22.85 -3.04
CA ILE A 24 -9.87 -21.53 -3.12
C ILE A 24 -10.55 -21.15 -1.79
N ASN A 25 -11.14 -22.11 -1.08
CA ASN A 25 -11.77 -21.85 0.22
C ASN A 25 -10.77 -21.73 1.39
N ILE A 26 -9.59 -22.36 1.29
CA ILE A 26 -8.60 -22.41 2.39
C ILE A 26 -7.65 -21.22 2.34
N LEU A 27 -7.15 -20.84 1.16
CA LEU A 27 -6.17 -19.77 1.01
C LEU A 27 -6.61 -18.44 1.67
N PRO A 28 -7.85 -17.97 1.48
CA PRO A 28 -8.31 -16.74 2.15
C PRO A 28 -8.31 -16.83 3.68
N MET A 29 -8.49 -18.03 4.26
CA MET A 29 -8.43 -18.22 5.70
C MET A 29 -7.02 -18.05 6.27
N MET A 30 -5.99 -18.06 5.42
CA MET A 30 -4.59 -17.86 5.80
C MET A 30 -4.12 -16.41 5.63
N GLY A 31 -5.02 -15.48 5.32
CA GLY A 31 -4.69 -14.06 5.11
C GLY A 31 -4.21 -13.78 3.69
N SER A 32 -4.96 -14.24 2.69
CA SER A 32 -4.72 -13.95 1.28
C SER A 32 -6.05 -13.69 0.56
N ASP A 33 -5.99 -13.17 -0.65
CA ASP A 33 -7.15 -13.02 -1.52
C ASP A 33 -6.92 -13.72 -2.86
N ILE A 34 -8.00 -14.22 -3.47
CA ILE A 34 -7.95 -14.89 -4.76
C ILE A 34 -8.29 -13.85 -5.84
N GLU A 35 -7.29 -13.48 -6.62
CA GLU A 35 -7.44 -12.51 -7.70
C GLU A 35 -8.08 -13.13 -8.95
N ASP A 36 -7.62 -14.35 -9.31
CA ASP A 36 -8.07 -15.04 -10.52
C ASP A 36 -7.74 -16.53 -10.42
N PHE A 37 -8.49 -17.37 -11.11
CA PHE A 37 -8.18 -18.79 -11.24
C PHE A 37 -8.81 -19.40 -12.50
N ASN A 38 -8.18 -20.45 -12.99
CA ASN A 38 -8.67 -21.28 -14.09
C ASN A 38 -8.35 -22.76 -13.82
N ASP A 39 -8.56 -23.65 -14.80
CA ASP A 39 -8.33 -25.08 -14.63
C ASP A 39 -6.85 -25.47 -14.43
N LYS A 40 -5.91 -24.59 -14.74
CA LYS A 40 -4.48 -24.85 -14.71
C LYS A 40 -3.77 -24.14 -13.57
N GLU A 41 -4.08 -22.89 -13.33
CA GLU A 41 -3.36 -21.99 -12.42
C GLU A 41 -4.28 -21.16 -11.54
N ILE A 42 -3.72 -20.64 -10.47
CA ILE A 42 -4.36 -19.72 -9.53
C ILE A 42 -3.46 -18.51 -9.29
N LYS A 43 -4.08 -17.32 -9.18
CA LYS A 43 -3.46 -16.07 -8.81
C LYS A 43 -3.91 -15.66 -7.43
N VAL A 44 -2.97 -15.50 -6.53
CA VAL A 44 -3.24 -15.25 -5.12
C VAL A 44 -2.48 -13.99 -4.69
N GLU A 45 -3.20 -13.06 -4.11
CA GLU A 45 -2.63 -11.89 -3.46
C GLU A 45 -2.33 -12.21 -2.00
N PHE A 46 -1.07 -12.09 -1.58
CA PHE A 46 -0.67 -12.21 -0.19
C PHE A 46 -0.37 -10.84 0.42
N PHE A 47 -0.74 -10.68 1.69
CA PHE A 47 -0.45 -9.45 2.40
C PHE A 47 1.04 -9.31 2.69
N PRO A 48 1.59 -8.08 2.65
CA PRO A 48 3.03 -7.83 2.76
C PRO A 48 3.63 -8.16 4.13
N ASN A 49 2.82 -8.42 5.16
CA ASN A 49 3.28 -8.89 6.47
C ASN A 49 3.83 -10.32 6.44
N ARG A 50 3.42 -11.14 5.43
CA ARG A 50 3.86 -12.53 5.26
C ARG A 50 4.68 -12.71 3.98
N PRO A 51 5.86 -12.06 3.86
CA PRO A 51 6.69 -12.16 2.67
C PRO A 51 7.24 -13.58 2.43
N ASP A 52 7.24 -14.44 3.43
CA ASP A 52 7.56 -15.86 3.29
C ASP A 52 6.54 -16.63 2.43
N ASN A 53 5.31 -16.14 2.29
CA ASN A 53 4.28 -16.71 1.43
C ASN A 53 4.29 -16.13 -0.01
N LEU A 54 5.29 -15.30 -0.37
CA LEU A 54 5.45 -14.80 -1.73
C LEU A 54 6.16 -15.80 -2.66
N SER A 55 6.41 -17.01 -2.19
CA SER A 55 6.89 -18.14 -2.98
C SER A 55 5.95 -19.34 -2.86
N ILE A 56 5.94 -20.20 -3.86
CA ILE A 56 5.13 -21.43 -3.84
C ILE A 56 5.56 -22.38 -2.73
N GLU A 57 6.85 -22.44 -2.40
CA GLU A 57 7.42 -23.23 -1.31
C GLU A 57 6.92 -22.72 0.06
N GLY A 58 6.89 -21.41 0.25
CA GLY A 58 6.36 -20.79 1.46
C GLY A 58 4.87 -21.01 1.63
N VAL A 59 4.10 -20.90 0.54
CA VAL A 59 2.67 -21.24 0.52
C VAL A 59 2.45 -22.71 0.85
N SER A 60 3.22 -23.61 0.23
CA SER A 60 3.13 -25.05 0.49
C SER A 60 3.42 -25.37 1.96
N ARG A 61 4.49 -24.81 2.53
CA ARG A 61 4.82 -24.93 3.97
C ARG A 61 3.67 -24.49 4.87
N SER A 62 3.09 -23.33 4.57
CA SER A 62 1.98 -22.77 5.34
C SER A 62 0.71 -23.63 5.21
N LEU A 63 0.39 -24.12 4.00
CA LEU A 63 -0.73 -25.02 3.75
C LEU A 63 -0.56 -26.36 4.46
N LYS A 64 0.62 -26.98 4.42
CA LYS A 64 0.90 -28.24 5.13
C LYS A 64 0.63 -28.11 6.63
N GLY A 65 1.04 -26.98 7.23
CA GLY A 65 0.73 -26.68 8.63
C GLY A 65 -0.76 -26.48 8.87
N PHE A 66 -1.43 -25.66 8.08
CA PHE A 66 -2.86 -25.39 8.19
C PHE A 66 -3.71 -26.66 8.06
N LEU A 67 -3.30 -27.56 7.17
CA LEU A 67 -3.93 -28.87 6.95
C LEU A 67 -3.52 -29.94 7.98
N SER A 68 -2.61 -29.62 8.90
CA SER A 68 -2.02 -30.57 9.87
C SER A 68 -1.28 -31.75 9.21
N GLN A 69 -0.75 -31.58 8.01
CA GLN A 69 0.09 -32.58 7.33
C GLN A 69 1.50 -32.57 7.91
N GLU A 70 2.04 -31.39 8.16
CA GLU A 70 3.31 -31.15 8.84
C GLU A 70 3.13 -30.03 9.87
N THR A 71 3.43 -30.28 11.13
CA THR A 71 3.25 -29.33 12.23
C THR A 71 4.55 -29.09 13.00
N GLY A 72 4.60 -28.01 13.77
CA GLY A 72 5.76 -27.63 14.56
C GLY A 72 6.83 -26.89 13.76
N LEU A 73 7.92 -26.56 14.43
CA LEU A 73 9.02 -25.79 13.89
C LEU A 73 9.71 -26.56 12.74
N PRO A 74 9.85 -25.96 11.54
CA PRO A 74 10.70 -26.54 10.50
C PRO A 74 12.17 -26.56 10.96
N ASN A 75 12.87 -27.63 10.66
CA ASN A 75 14.28 -27.78 11.00
C ASN A 75 15.14 -27.57 9.74
N TYR A 76 15.85 -26.45 9.68
CA TYR A 76 16.76 -26.15 8.59
C TYR A 76 18.21 -26.28 9.08
N THR A 77 18.93 -27.24 8.49
CA THR A 77 20.36 -27.42 8.78
C THR A 77 21.17 -26.48 7.91
N VAL A 78 22.08 -25.71 8.54
CA VAL A 78 23.03 -24.85 7.86
C VAL A 78 24.44 -25.38 8.14
N GLU A 79 25.14 -25.76 7.07
CA GLU A 79 26.52 -26.25 7.17
C GLU A 79 27.48 -25.17 6.61
N PRO A 80 28.73 -25.07 7.11
CA PRO A 80 29.69 -24.12 6.56
C PRO A 80 30.09 -24.49 5.13
N SER A 81 30.16 -23.51 4.22
CA SER A 81 30.68 -23.70 2.87
C SER A 81 32.22 -23.73 2.83
N GLY A 82 32.85 -23.05 3.78
CA GLY A 82 34.31 -22.79 3.78
C GLY A 82 34.71 -21.59 2.93
N GLU A 83 33.75 -20.95 2.22
CA GLU A 83 34.00 -19.80 1.35
C GLU A 83 33.77 -18.47 2.10
N LYS A 84 34.46 -17.41 1.65
CA LYS A 84 34.47 -16.09 2.29
C LYS A 84 34.06 -15.00 1.32
N VAL A 85 33.50 -13.94 1.87
CA VAL A 85 33.18 -12.69 1.15
C VAL A 85 33.95 -11.55 1.79
N TYR A 86 34.92 -11.00 1.09
CA TYR A 86 35.73 -9.87 1.55
C TYR A 86 35.03 -8.56 1.23
N ILE A 87 34.78 -7.74 2.23
CA ILE A 87 33.99 -6.52 2.13
C ILE A 87 34.90 -5.30 2.26
N SER A 88 34.98 -4.50 1.20
CA SER A 88 35.74 -3.25 1.20
C SER A 88 35.03 -2.18 2.04
N LYS A 89 35.78 -1.42 2.83
CA LYS A 89 35.27 -0.29 3.62
C LYS A 89 34.57 0.78 2.78
N GLU A 90 34.94 0.91 1.52
CA GLU A 90 34.38 1.94 0.62
C GLU A 90 32.89 1.74 0.35
N VAL A 91 32.37 0.50 0.41
CA VAL A 91 30.93 0.20 0.21
C VAL A 91 30.05 0.71 1.36
N GLU A 92 30.62 0.96 2.55
CA GLU A 92 29.88 1.42 3.72
C GLU A 92 29.13 2.74 3.48
N LYS A 93 29.67 3.60 2.61
CA LYS A 93 29.07 4.88 2.27
C LYS A 93 27.94 4.79 1.25
N ILE A 94 27.87 3.66 0.53
CA ILE A 94 26.95 3.48 -0.60
C ILE A 94 25.84 2.48 -0.18
N ARG A 95 26.25 1.26 0.17
CA ARG A 95 25.36 0.15 0.51
C ARG A 95 26.05 -0.77 1.51
N PRO A 96 25.98 -0.44 2.83
CA PRO A 96 26.88 -0.94 3.87
C PRO A 96 26.68 -2.41 4.23
N TYR A 97 25.48 -2.96 4.02
CA TYR A 97 25.17 -4.30 4.52
C TYR A 97 25.06 -5.29 3.37
N ILE A 98 25.65 -6.45 3.59
CA ILE A 98 25.60 -7.57 2.67
C ILE A 98 25.53 -8.88 3.46
N ALA A 99 24.81 -9.85 2.92
CA ALA A 99 24.74 -11.20 3.41
C ALA A 99 24.72 -12.19 2.23
N PHE A 100 25.38 -13.33 2.40
CA PHE A 100 25.51 -14.38 1.39
C PHE A 100 25.07 -15.73 1.94
N ALA A 101 24.59 -16.57 1.05
CA ALA A 101 24.42 -18.00 1.26
C ALA A 101 24.75 -18.75 -0.02
N LYS A 102 25.29 -19.96 0.14
CA LYS A 102 25.42 -20.93 -0.94
C LYS A 102 24.37 -22.02 -0.76
N ILE A 103 23.69 -22.41 -1.83
CA ILE A 103 22.66 -23.44 -1.76
C ILE A 103 22.96 -24.48 -2.82
N GLU A 104 23.20 -25.70 -2.38
CA GLU A 104 23.48 -26.86 -3.22
C GLU A 104 22.22 -27.70 -3.42
N ASN A 105 22.22 -28.53 -4.44
CA ASN A 105 21.14 -29.45 -4.77
C ASN A 105 19.82 -28.70 -5.08
N VAL A 106 19.91 -27.64 -5.86
CA VAL A 106 18.75 -26.93 -6.41
C VAL A 106 18.28 -27.58 -7.70
N ASP A 107 17.00 -27.44 -8.01
CA ASP A 107 16.37 -27.92 -9.23
C ASP A 107 15.56 -26.80 -9.86
N PHE A 108 15.90 -26.43 -11.09
CA PHE A 108 15.27 -25.36 -11.85
C PHE A 108 14.49 -25.84 -13.07
N THR A 109 14.08 -27.10 -13.08
CA THR A 109 13.25 -27.64 -14.16
C THR A 109 11.84 -27.03 -14.17
N GLY A 110 11.24 -26.91 -15.36
CA GLY A 110 9.88 -26.40 -15.51
C GLY A 110 9.73 -24.91 -15.18
N ASN A 111 8.77 -24.55 -14.35
CA ASN A 111 8.44 -23.17 -13.99
C ASN A 111 9.33 -22.57 -12.87
N LYS A 112 10.26 -23.34 -12.29
CA LYS A 112 10.96 -22.96 -11.05
C LYS A 112 11.87 -21.74 -11.21
N ILE A 113 12.53 -21.55 -12.37
CA ILE A 113 13.27 -20.31 -12.64
C ILE A 113 12.33 -19.11 -12.58
N LYS A 114 11.17 -19.19 -13.22
CA LYS A 114 10.19 -18.12 -13.20
C LYS A 114 9.73 -17.83 -11.78
N TYR A 115 9.37 -18.85 -11.00
CA TYR A 115 8.90 -18.67 -9.62
C TYR A 115 9.95 -18.01 -8.73
N ILE A 116 11.23 -18.41 -8.83
CA ILE A 116 12.28 -17.77 -8.02
C ILE A 116 12.56 -16.33 -8.45
N MET A 117 12.43 -16.01 -9.74
CA MET A 117 12.58 -14.64 -10.24
C MET A 117 11.39 -13.76 -9.78
N ASP A 118 10.17 -14.26 -9.87
CA ASP A 118 8.98 -13.57 -9.38
C ASP A 118 9.05 -13.35 -7.84
N PHE A 119 9.52 -14.36 -7.10
CA PHE A 119 9.74 -14.25 -5.66
C PHE A 119 10.76 -13.18 -5.31
N GLN A 120 11.90 -13.15 -6.01
CA GLN A 120 12.93 -12.14 -5.86
C GLN A 120 12.38 -10.72 -6.11
N GLU A 121 11.62 -10.51 -7.19
CA GLU A 121 11.03 -9.20 -7.50
C GLU A 121 9.96 -8.80 -6.47
N ASN A 122 9.14 -9.73 -6.00
CA ASN A 122 8.19 -9.47 -4.93
C ASN A 122 8.87 -9.05 -3.62
N LEU A 123 9.98 -9.71 -3.23
CA LEU A 123 10.77 -9.32 -2.07
C LEU A 123 11.44 -7.96 -2.26
N HIS A 124 11.93 -7.64 -3.46
CA HIS A 124 12.45 -6.30 -3.80
C HIS A 124 11.40 -5.22 -3.57
N TRP A 125 10.13 -5.52 -3.90
CA TRP A 125 9.05 -4.57 -3.72
C TRP A 125 8.61 -4.46 -2.24
N VAL A 126 8.32 -5.58 -1.57
CA VAL A 126 7.76 -5.62 -0.21
C VAL A 126 8.78 -5.21 0.85
N ILE A 127 9.93 -5.89 0.91
CA ILE A 127 10.99 -5.63 1.89
C ILE A 127 11.96 -4.58 1.37
N GLY A 128 12.29 -4.67 0.08
CA GLY A 128 13.32 -3.87 -0.57
C GLY A 128 12.94 -2.42 -0.84
N ARG A 129 11.65 -2.06 -0.78
CA ARG A 129 11.15 -0.74 -1.19
C ARG A 129 11.66 -0.37 -2.57
N ASP A 130 11.35 -1.23 -3.54
CA ASP A 130 11.81 -1.14 -4.93
C ASP A 130 13.35 -1.01 -5.01
N ARG A 131 14.06 -1.97 -4.38
CA ARG A 131 15.53 -2.11 -4.28
C ARG A 131 16.25 -1.03 -3.48
N LYS A 132 15.57 0.01 -3.00
CA LYS A 132 16.19 1.07 -2.21
C LYS A 132 16.76 0.53 -0.89
N LYS A 133 15.96 -0.27 -0.16
CA LYS A 133 16.31 -0.80 1.15
C LYS A 133 17.09 -2.11 1.06
N VAL A 134 16.62 -3.04 0.22
CA VAL A 134 17.24 -4.35 -0.01
C VAL A 134 17.21 -4.67 -1.51
N ALA A 135 18.30 -5.20 -2.03
CA ALA A 135 18.38 -5.85 -3.34
C ALA A 135 18.96 -7.25 -3.18
N ILE A 136 18.46 -8.17 -3.98
CA ILE A 136 18.74 -9.60 -3.94
C ILE A 136 19.32 -9.99 -5.29
N GLY A 137 20.38 -10.78 -5.29
CA GLY A 137 20.93 -11.46 -6.46
C GLY A 137 20.90 -12.97 -6.23
N ILE A 138 20.52 -13.73 -7.24
CA ILE A 138 20.62 -15.19 -7.27
C ILE A 138 21.45 -15.56 -8.48
N HIS A 139 22.55 -16.29 -8.25
CA HIS A 139 23.60 -16.53 -9.21
C HIS A 139 23.85 -18.01 -9.40
N ASN A 140 24.09 -18.43 -10.61
CA ASN A 140 24.60 -19.75 -10.92
C ASN A 140 26.03 -19.88 -10.36
N ALA A 141 26.19 -20.69 -9.31
CA ALA A 141 27.47 -20.91 -8.65
C ALA A 141 28.34 -21.95 -9.36
N ASP A 142 27.80 -22.71 -10.31
CA ASP A 142 28.55 -23.73 -11.03
C ASP A 142 29.55 -23.12 -12.03
N VAL A 143 29.41 -21.81 -12.33
CA VAL A 143 30.25 -21.07 -13.30
C VAL A 143 31.23 -20.07 -12.65
N VAL A 144 31.14 -19.87 -11.35
CA VAL A 144 32.00 -18.93 -10.58
C VAL A 144 32.88 -19.65 -9.58
N SER A 145 33.94 -18.97 -9.15
CA SER A 145 34.92 -19.50 -8.23
C SER A 145 34.93 -18.68 -6.93
N GLY A 146 34.59 -19.29 -5.79
CA GLY A 146 34.76 -18.65 -4.45
C GLY A 146 36.23 -18.54 -4.07
N ASP A 147 36.68 -17.62 -3.23
CA ASP A 147 35.96 -16.63 -2.44
C ASP A 147 35.41 -15.44 -3.26
N TYR A 148 34.65 -14.57 -2.59
CA TYR A 148 33.98 -13.44 -3.25
C TYR A 148 34.48 -12.11 -2.70
N LYS A 149 34.25 -11.02 -3.46
CA LYS A 149 34.62 -9.66 -3.06
C LYS A 149 33.43 -8.72 -3.26
N TYR A 150 33.13 -7.94 -2.24
CA TYR A 150 32.17 -6.84 -2.32
C TYR A 150 32.91 -5.52 -2.22
N ILE A 151 33.03 -4.82 -3.34
CA ILE A 151 33.88 -3.63 -3.50
C ILE A 151 33.09 -2.44 -4.03
N ALA A 152 33.64 -1.24 -3.91
CA ALA A 152 33.19 -0.05 -4.60
C ALA A 152 34.22 0.33 -5.67
N THR A 153 33.79 0.37 -6.92
CA THR A 153 34.63 0.63 -8.08
C THR A 153 34.30 1.96 -8.76
N SER A 154 35.21 2.49 -9.55
CA SER A 154 34.92 3.66 -10.37
C SER A 154 33.90 3.35 -11.47
N LYS A 155 33.26 4.39 -11.99
CA LYS A 155 32.14 4.29 -12.94
C LYS A 155 32.50 3.67 -14.29
N ASP A 156 33.78 3.65 -14.63
CA ASP A 156 34.31 3.20 -15.93
C ASP A 156 35.17 1.91 -15.80
N GLU A 157 35.32 1.33 -14.60
CA GLU A 157 36.03 0.09 -14.34
C GLU A 157 35.07 -1.11 -14.26
N HIS A 158 35.63 -2.34 -14.36
CA HIS A 158 34.90 -3.61 -14.29
C HIS A 158 33.79 -3.72 -15.36
N LEU A 159 34.19 -3.78 -16.63
CA LEU A 159 33.29 -4.09 -17.73
C LEU A 159 32.74 -5.52 -17.58
N PHE A 160 31.45 -5.67 -17.83
CA PHE A 160 30.79 -6.98 -17.83
C PHE A 160 29.58 -6.96 -18.76
N ILE A 161 29.08 -8.13 -19.13
CA ILE A 161 27.83 -8.28 -19.89
C ILE A 161 26.69 -8.32 -18.90
N PRO A 162 25.80 -7.27 -18.84
CA PRO A 162 24.63 -7.30 -17.99
C PRO A 162 23.65 -8.39 -18.44
N LEU A 163 22.88 -8.91 -17.50
CA LEU A 163 21.84 -9.92 -17.76
C LEU A 163 20.92 -9.45 -18.89
N GLU A 164 20.61 -10.36 -19.83
CA GLU A 164 19.80 -10.12 -21.04
C GLU A 164 20.44 -9.18 -22.08
N MET A 165 21.75 -8.99 -22.02
CA MET A 165 22.53 -8.30 -23.05
C MET A 165 23.62 -9.22 -23.61
N ASP A 166 24.22 -8.82 -24.74
CA ASP A 166 25.31 -9.52 -25.43
C ASP A 166 26.60 -8.68 -25.55
N LYS A 167 26.58 -7.46 -24.95
CA LYS A 167 27.68 -6.48 -25.06
C LYS A 167 28.23 -6.17 -23.67
N GLU A 168 29.55 -6.11 -23.56
CA GLU A 168 30.22 -5.60 -22.35
C GLU A 168 29.97 -4.10 -22.21
N LEU A 169 29.58 -3.71 -21.00
CA LEU A 169 29.30 -2.33 -20.61
C LEU A 169 29.99 -1.99 -19.27
N SER A 170 30.42 -0.74 -19.16
CA SER A 170 30.85 -0.17 -17.90
C SER A 170 29.65 0.10 -16.98
N PRO A 171 29.83 0.19 -15.65
CA PRO A 171 28.78 0.57 -14.71
C PRO A 171 28.02 1.83 -15.11
N LYS A 172 28.70 2.82 -15.64
CA LYS A 172 28.11 4.08 -16.13
C LYS A 172 27.26 3.91 -17.38
N GLU A 173 27.68 3.06 -18.31
CA GLU A 173 26.93 2.75 -19.53
C GLU A 173 25.70 1.93 -19.21
N ILE A 174 25.77 0.98 -18.27
CA ILE A 174 24.63 0.19 -17.79
C ILE A 174 23.50 1.10 -17.28
N LEU A 175 23.82 2.14 -16.51
CA LEU A 175 22.81 3.07 -16.01
C LEU A 175 22.13 3.89 -17.12
N LYS A 176 22.74 3.99 -18.30
CA LYS A 176 22.23 4.76 -19.45
C LYS A 176 21.55 3.89 -20.51
N GLU A 177 22.07 2.68 -20.75
CA GLU A 177 21.65 1.84 -21.87
C GLU A 177 20.67 0.75 -21.44
N HIS A 178 20.92 0.08 -20.30
CA HIS A 178 20.10 -1.02 -19.81
C HIS A 178 18.79 -0.52 -19.19
N ASP A 179 17.65 -1.20 -19.43
CA ASP A 179 16.34 -0.75 -18.93
C ASP A 179 16.26 -0.73 -17.39
N LYS A 180 16.76 -1.78 -16.72
CA LYS A 180 16.88 -1.77 -15.24
C LYS A 180 17.89 -0.71 -14.77
N GLY A 181 18.94 -0.45 -15.56
CA GLY A 181 19.89 0.62 -15.31
C GLY A 181 19.20 1.98 -15.27
N LYS A 182 18.42 2.33 -16.30
CA LYS A 182 17.64 3.58 -16.39
C LYS A 182 16.63 3.70 -15.24
N LYS A 183 15.90 2.63 -14.98
CA LYS A 183 14.86 2.59 -13.93
C LYS A 183 15.44 2.85 -12.54
N TYR A 184 16.59 2.26 -12.21
CA TYR A 184 17.19 2.27 -10.90
C TYR A 184 18.41 3.18 -10.74
N ALA A 185 18.79 3.96 -11.77
CA ALA A 185 19.93 4.89 -11.75
C ALA A 185 19.90 5.82 -10.53
N HIS A 186 18.71 6.29 -10.16
CA HIS A 186 18.49 7.21 -9.06
C HIS A 186 18.96 6.65 -7.68
N LEU A 187 19.07 5.32 -7.54
CA LEU A 187 19.57 4.68 -6.31
C LEU A 187 21.09 4.84 -6.13
N LEU A 188 21.82 5.15 -7.21
CA LEU A 188 23.26 5.37 -7.22
C LEU A 188 23.63 6.83 -7.55
N GLU A 189 22.63 7.70 -7.66
CA GLU A 189 22.84 9.13 -7.88
C GLU A 189 23.56 9.77 -6.68
N GLY A 190 24.53 10.66 -6.97
CA GLY A 190 25.33 11.32 -5.95
C GLY A 190 26.55 10.53 -5.44
N PHE A 191 26.74 9.28 -5.84
CA PHE A 191 27.94 8.51 -5.50
C PHE A 191 28.97 8.55 -6.64
N ASP A 192 30.26 8.67 -6.27
CA ASP A 192 31.36 8.64 -7.21
C ASP A 192 31.81 7.23 -7.59
N LYS A 193 31.52 6.26 -6.72
CA LYS A 193 31.80 4.83 -6.91
C LYS A 193 30.53 4.02 -6.84
N TYR A 194 30.51 2.86 -7.47
CA TYR A 194 29.38 1.94 -7.49
C TYR A 194 29.74 0.60 -6.86
N PRO A 195 28.82 -0.04 -6.13
CA PRO A 195 29.08 -1.34 -5.51
C PRO A 195 29.08 -2.44 -6.56
N MET A 196 30.04 -3.37 -6.44
CA MET A 196 30.20 -4.52 -7.32
C MET A 196 30.46 -5.78 -6.50
N ILE A 197 29.94 -6.90 -6.98
CA ILE A 197 30.24 -8.23 -6.43
C ILE A 197 31.07 -8.98 -7.50
N LEU A 198 32.23 -9.48 -7.06
CA LEU A 198 33.16 -10.20 -7.90
C LEU A 198 33.43 -11.58 -7.33
N ASP A 199 33.75 -12.54 -8.19
CA ASP A 199 34.28 -13.84 -7.79
C ASP A 199 35.80 -13.78 -7.50
N ASN A 200 36.40 -14.91 -7.16
CA ASN A 200 37.84 -15.01 -6.88
C ASN A 200 38.71 -14.69 -8.11
N ASN A 201 38.20 -14.89 -9.30
CA ASN A 201 38.87 -14.57 -10.57
C ASN A 201 38.69 -13.10 -11.00
N ASN A 202 38.07 -12.26 -10.15
CA ASN A 202 37.67 -10.89 -10.43
C ASN A 202 36.65 -10.76 -11.58
N GLN A 203 35.87 -11.80 -11.86
CA GLN A 203 34.75 -11.74 -12.78
C GLN A 203 33.55 -11.10 -12.06
N THR A 204 32.88 -10.20 -12.75
CA THR A 204 31.71 -9.50 -12.17
C THR A 204 30.50 -10.41 -12.11
N MET A 205 29.94 -10.60 -10.92
CA MET A 205 28.68 -11.30 -10.69
C MET A 205 27.48 -10.37 -10.77
N SER A 206 27.58 -9.18 -10.16
CA SER A 206 26.51 -8.19 -10.16
C SER A 206 26.99 -6.78 -9.84
N MET A 207 26.15 -5.80 -10.20
CA MET A 207 26.22 -4.40 -9.78
C MET A 207 25.00 -4.06 -8.94
N PRO A 208 25.00 -4.36 -7.63
CA PRO A 208 23.87 -4.02 -6.77
C PRO A 208 23.62 -2.50 -6.65
N PRO A 209 22.37 -2.04 -6.57
CA PRO A 209 21.12 -2.77 -6.62
C PRO A 209 20.54 -2.90 -8.05
N ILE A 210 21.33 -2.77 -9.08
CA ILE A 210 20.90 -2.57 -10.46
C ILE A 210 20.65 -3.89 -11.19
N ILE A 211 21.73 -4.70 -11.42
CA ILE A 211 21.64 -5.84 -12.34
C ILE A 211 22.72 -6.90 -12.05
N ASN A 212 22.39 -8.16 -12.32
CA ASN A 212 23.32 -9.28 -12.34
C ASN A 212 24.05 -9.38 -13.69
N SER A 213 25.16 -10.11 -13.72
CA SER A 213 25.88 -10.45 -14.93
C SER A 213 25.21 -11.60 -15.70
N GLU A 214 25.25 -11.57 -17.05
CA GLU A 214 24.85 -12.70 -17.90
C GLU A 214 25.69 -13.96 -17.59
N LEU A 215 26.94 -13.80 -17.15
CA LEU A 215 27.81 -14.89 -16.74
C LEU A 215 27.18 -15.81 -15.70
N THR A 216 26.46 -15.23 -14.73
CA THR A 216 25.87 -15.93 -13.60
C THR A 216 24.39 -16.22 -13.74
N LYS A 217 23.87 -16.18 -14.96
CA LYS A 217 22.47 -16.46 -15.27
C LYS A 217 22.09 -17.88 -14.87
N LEU A 218 20.89 -18.01 -14.27
CA LEU A 218 20.32 -19.30 -13.94
C LEU A 218 19.84 -20.02 -15.20
N THR A 219 20.08 -21.32 -15.24
CA THR A 219 19.63 -22.23 -16.29
C THR A 219 19.00 -23.46 -15.66
N GLU A 220 18.31 -24.29 -16.47
CA GLU A 220 17.75 -25.56 -15.98
C GLU A 220 18.83 -26.54 -15.47
N ASP A 221 20.08 -26.40 -15.96
CA ASP A 221 21.21 -27.22 -15.56
C ASP A 221 21.91 -26.73 -14.27
N THR A 222 21.52 -25.55 -13.74
CA THR A 222 22.12 -25.00 -12.52
C THR A 222 21.77 -25.87 -11.32
N ASN A 223 22.79 -26.38 -10.64
CA ASN A 223 22.65 -27.24 -9.47
C ASN A 223 23.03 -26.55 -8.14
N THR A 224 23.86 -25.52 -8.22
CA THR A 224 24.30 -24.74 -7.06
C THR A 224 24.07 -23.26 -7.31
N VAL A 225 23.55 -22.54 -6.32
CA VAL A 225 23.37 -21.10 -6.39
C VAL A 225 24.10 -20.38 -5.27
N ILE A 226 24.53 -19.17 -5.56
CA ILE A 226 24.88 -18.15 -4.57
C ILE A 226 23.71 -17.16 -4.50
N VAL A 227 23.27 -16.89 -3.28
CA VAL A 227 22.31 -15.82 -2.99
C VAL A 227 23.07 -14.70 -2.32
N ASP A 228 23.08 -13.52 -2.92
CA ASP A 228 23.53 -12.28 -2.30
C ASP A 228 22.36 -11.37 -1.95
N VAL A 229 22.43 -10.75 -0.81
CA VAL A 229 21.46 -9.74 -0.38
C VAL A 229 22.22 -8.51 0.10
N THR A 230 22.04 -7.39 -0.59
CA THR A 230 22.68 -6.12 -0.24
C THR A 230 21.66 -5.08 0.22
N GLY A 231 22.05 -4.18 1.09
CA GLY A 231 21.08 -3.17 1.55
C GLY A 231 21.65 -2.04 2.40
N THR A 232 20.72 -1.14 2.74
CA THR A 232 20.94 0.00 3.64
C THR A 232 20.41 -0.27 5.06
N ASP A 233 19.74 -1.42 5.28
CA ASP A 233 19.18 -1.85 6.56
C ASP A 233 19.64 -3.29 6.85
N LYS A 234 20.44 -3.46 7.90
CA LYS A 234 21.03 -4.75 8.28
C LYS A 234 19.97 -5.82 8.53
N LYS A 235 18.95 -5.50 9.33
CA LYS A 235 17.89 -6.44 9.70
C LYS A 235 17.12 -6.93 8.46
N ALA A 236 16.79 -6.03 7.55
CA ALA A 236 16.09 -6.39 6.33
C ALA A 236 16.93 -7.26 5.39
N VAL A 237 18.25 -7.03 5.32
CA VAL A 237 19.20 -7.87 4.55
C VAL A 237 19.22 -9.30 5.11
N GLU A 238 19.44 -9.47 6.41
CA GLU A 238 19.45 -10.78 7.06
C GLU A 238 18.11 -11.51 6.95
N GLN A 239 17.00 -10.80 7.15
CA GLN A 239 15.65 -11.35 7.03
C GLN A 239 15.33 -11.82 5.61
N SER A 240 15.70 -11.04 4.58
CA SER A 240 15.48 -11.42 3.19
C SER A 240 16.26 -12.67 2.80
N LEU A 241 17.53 -12.77 3.24
CA LEU A 241 18.33 -13.95 3.01
C LEU A 241 17.72 -15.18 3.69
N ASN A 242 17.29 -15.06 4.95
CA ASN A 242 16.68 -16.16 5.70
C ASN A 242 15.39 -16.67 5.05
N ILE A 243 14.54 -15.77 4.53
CA ILE A 243 13.31 -16.14 3.80
C ILE A 243 13.65 -16.95 2.56
N ILE A 244 14.62 -16.51 1.76
CA ILE A 244 15.02 -17.20 0.52
C ILE A 244 15.66 -18.56 0.85
N CYS A 245 16.58 -18.60 1.79
CA CYS A 245 17.21 -19.85 2.21
C CYS A 245 16.21 -20.87 2.74
N SER A 246 15.22 -20.41 3.52
CA SER A 246 14.13 -21.27 4.00
C SER A 246 13.27 -21.82 2.86
N SER A 247 12.97 -21.02 1.82
CA SER A 247 12.23 -21.49 0.66
C SER A 247 12.98 -22.57 -0.11
N PHE A 248 14.27 -22.39 -0.38
CA PHE A 248 15.09 -23.45 -1.00
C PHE A 248 15.21 -24.71 -0.14
N ALA A 249 15.32 -24.55 1.19
CA ALA A 249 15.40 -25.71 2.09
C ALA A 249 14.13 -26.56 2.10
N GLU A 250 12.95 -25.95 1.90
CA GLU A 250 11.67 -26.69 1.80
C GLU A 250 11.63 -27.66 0.62
N VAL A 251 12.38 -27.42 -0.43
CA VAL A 251 12.43 -28.24 -1.64
C VAL A 251 13.71 -29.08 -1.74
N GLY A 252 14.43 -29.24 -0.63
CA GLY A 252 15.60 -30.13 -0.53
C GLY A 252 16.94 -29.47 -0.84
N GLY A 253 16.97 -28.14 -1.02
CA GLY A 253 18.20 -27.37 -1.15
C GLY A 253 19.03 -27.43 0.13
N LYS A 254 20.34 -27.67 0.01
CA LYS A 254 21.29 -27.72 1.12
C LYS A 254 21.90 -26.35 1.35
N VAL A 255 21.46 -25.70 2.42
CA VAL A 255 21.93 -24.35 2.77
C VAL A 255 23.32 -24.40 3.41
N LYS A 256 24.25 -23.65 2.84
CA LYS A 256 25.62 -23.48 3.35
C LYS A 256 25.85 -22.05 3.80
N SER A 257 26.43 -21.87 4.98
CA SER A 257 26.81 -20.56 5.47
C SER A 257 28.14 -20.08 4.88
N MET A 258 28.27 -18.76 4.80
CA MET A 258 29.46 -18.08 4.32
C MET A 258 29.95 -17.05 5.32
N GLU A 259 31.25 -16.77 5.34
CA GLU A 259 31.87 -15.79 6.22
C GLU A 259 31.96 -14.42 5.53
N MET A 260 31.26 -13.42 6.09
CA MET A 260 31.34 -12.00 5.69
C MET A 260 32.52 -11.36 6.43
N VAL A 261 33.64 -11.13 5.75
CA VAL A 261 34.90 -10.62 6.35
C VAL A 261 34.96 -9.11 6.14
N TYR A 262 34.69 -8.36 7.20
CA TYR A 262 34.91 -6.91 7.29
C TYR A 262 36.32 -6.62 7.86
N GLU A 263 36.77 -5.37 7.84
CA GLU A 263 38.08 -5.00 8.43
C GLU A 263 38.13 -5.26 9.94
N ASP A 264 37.01 -5.10 10.65
CA ASP A 264 36.94 -5.15 12.13
C ASP A 264 36.27 -6.42 12.69
N LYS A 265 35.59 -7.19 11.85
CA LYS A 265 34.77 -8.34 12.28
C LYS A 265 34.53 -9.34 11.16
N THR A 266 34.15 -10.54 11.53
CA THR A 266 33.59 -11.56 10.63
C THR A 266 32.20 -11.93 11.09
N ILE A 267 31.26 -12.02 10.18
CA ILE A 267 29.86 -12.39 10.42
C ILE A 267 29.55 -13.60 9.55
N THR A 268 28.92 -14.62 10.11
CA THR A 268 28.46 -15.80 9.36
C THR A 268 26.99 -15.63 8.98
N THR A 269 26.63 -15.86 7.73
CA THR A 269 25.25 -15.82 7.21
C THR A 269 24.96 -17.02 6.30
N PRO A 270 23.70 -17.51 6.22
CA PRO A 270 22.53 -17.10 7.01
C PRO A 270 22.56 -17.62 8.44
N ASP A 271 21.79 -16.99 9.33
CA ASP A 271 21.44 -17.54 10.64
C ASP A 271 19.96 -17.96 10.61
N LEU A 272 19.72 -19.27 10.48
CA LEU A 272 18.38 -19.85 10.45
C LEU A 272 17.91 -20.34 11.83
N SER A 273 18.53 -19.90 12.91
CA SER A 273 18.09 -20.22 14.26
C SER A 273 16.74 -19.55 14.59
N PRO A 274 15.85 -20.24 15.32
CA PRO A 274 14.58 -19.67 15.72
C PRO A 274 14.77 -18.62 16.82
N LYS A 275 13.89 -17.60 16.84
CA LYS A 275 13.78 -16.67 17.95
C LYS A 275 12.82 -17.22 18.99
N GLU A 276 13.01 -16.82 20.24
CA GLU A 276 12.16 -17.23 21.35
C GLU A 276 11.24 -16.10 21.81
N SER A 277 10.00 -16.44 22.17
CA SER A 277 8.99 -15.55 22.76
C SER A 277 8.13 -16.31 23.76
N LEU A 278 7.31 -15.60 24.52
CA LEU A 278 6.29 -16.19 25.39
C LEU A 278 4.91 -15.81 24.90
N VAL A 279 3.92 -16.70 25.08
CA VAL A 279 2.51 -16.45 24.88
C VAL A 279 1.73 -16.92 26.09
N HIS A 280 0.73 -16.12 26.51
CA HIS A 280 -0.12 -16.38 27.66
C HIS A 280 -1.50 -16.88 27.21
N VAL A 281 -1.96 -17.98 27.79
CA VAL A 281 -3.23 -18.63 27.44
C VAL A 281 -4.43 -17.77 27.81
N ASP A 282 -4.42 -17.16 28.99
CA ASP A 282 -5.46 -16.24 29.46
C ASP A 282 -5.60 -15.02 28.53
N LYS A 283 -4.50 -14.39 28.20
CA LYS A 283 -4.47 -13.25 27.26
C LYS A 283 -4.88 -13.65 25.84
N THR A 284 -4.52 -14.85 25.43
CA THR A 284 -4.96 -15.41 24.13
C THR A 284 -6.48 -15.52 24.08
N ASN A 285 -7.10 -16.10 25.12
CA ASN A 285 -8.55 -16.23 25.22
C ASN A 285 -9.26 -14.88 25.34
N GLU A 286 -8.67 -13.93 26.07
CA GLU A 286 -9.20 -12.57 26.21
C GLU A 286 -9.23 -11.84 24.86
N LEU A 287 -8.11 -11.84 24.11
CA LEU A 287 -8.00 -11.13 22.84
C LEU A 287 -8.82 -11.76 21.71
N ILE A 288 -8.83 -13.09 21.61
CA ILE A 288 -9.63 -13.77 20.59
C ILE A 288 -11.12 -13.60 20.91
N GLY A 289 -11.49 -13.65 22.19
CA GLY A 289 -12.87 -13.58 22.64
C GLY A 289 -13.68 -14.83 22.32
N GLY A 290 -14.67 -15.13 23.17
CA GLY A 290 -15.59 -16.26 22.93
C GLY A 290 -14.92 -17.64 22.86
N THR A 291 -13.67 -17.77 23.33
CA THR A 291 -12.90 -19.03 23.36
C THR A 291 -12.51 -19.41 24.78
N CYS A 292 -12.29 -20.72 25.00
CA CYS A 292 -11.78 -21.27 26.25
C CYS A 292 -10.69 -22.31 25.91
N LEU A 293 -9.62 -21.86 25.25
CA LEU A 293 -8.50 -22.72 24.88
C LEU A 293 -7.67 -23.04 26.11
N ASP A 294 -7.22 -24.29 26.24
CA ASP A 294 -6.22 -24.71 27.21
C ASP A 294 -4.81 -24.64 26.59
N ALA A 295 -3.77 -24.80 27.41
CA ALA A 295 -2.38 -24.75 26.95
C ALA A 295 -2.04 -25.80 25.88
N LYS A 296 -2.71 -26.97 25.90
CA LYS A 296 -2.50 -28.03 24.90
C LYS A 296 -3.07 -27.66 23.56
N GLU A 297 -4.27 -27.06 23.55
CA GLU A 297 -4.90 -26.60 22.31
C GLU A 297 -4.16 -25.41 21.72
N VAL A 298 -3.75 -24.44 22.54
CA VAL A 298 -2.89 -23.31 22.10
C VAL A 298 -1.59 -23.84 21.48
N LYS A 299 -0.91 -24.78 22.14
CA LYS A 299 0.29 -25.42 21.58
C LYS A 299 -0.02 -26.05 20.22
N ARG A 300 -1.08 -26.85 20.11
CA ARG A 300 -1.47 -27.49 18.86
C ARG A 300 -1.70 -26.50 17.73
N LEU A 301 -2.33 -25.36 18.03
CA LEU A 301 -2.59 -24.30 17.05
C LEU A 301 -1.30 -23.59 16.63
N LEU A 302 -0.37 -23.35 17.57
CA LEU A 302 0.95 -22.81 17.27
C LEU A 302 1.76 -23.74 16.35
N GLU A 303 1.76 -25.04 16.65
CA GLU A 303 2.45 -26.02 15.81
C GLU A 303 1.85 -26.09 14.39
N LYS A 304 0.53 -25.94 14.25
CA LYS A 304 -0.11 -25.79 12.93
C LYS A 304 0.35 -24.53 12.18
N ALA A 305 0.61 -23.43 12.87
CA ALA A 305 1.18 -22.23 12.30
C ALA A 305 2.69 -22.33 12.02
N ARG A 306 3.28 -23.53 12.16
CA ARG A 306 4.71 -23.83 11.98
C ARG A 306 5.63 -23.14 12.98
N PHE A 307 5.13 -22.81 14.17
CA PHE A 307 5.94 -22.44 15.33
C PHE A 307 6.36 -23.68 16.11
N GLY A 308 7.50 -23.58 16.83
CA GLY A 308 7.77 -24.50 17.93
C GLY A 308 7.06 -24.04 19.19
N ALA A 309 6.59 -24.97 20.01
CA ALA A 309 5.86 -24.64 21.24
C ALA A 309 6.15 -25.63 22.37
N GLU A 310 6.56 -25.08 23.52
CA GLU A 310 6.82 -25.84 24.76
C GLU A 310 5.93 -25.28 25.88
N ILE A 311 5.12 -26.13 26.49
CA ILE A 311 4.27 -25.75 27.62
C ILE A 311 5.14 -25.64 28.87
N LEU A 312 5.24 -24.45 29.45
CA LEU A 312 5.94 -24.20 30.71
C LEU A 312 5.04 -24.43 31.92
N ASN A 313 3.78 -23.99 31.83
CA ASN A 313 2.72 -24.21 32.81
C ASN A 313 1.34 -24.02 32.15
N ASP A 314 0.27 -24.06 32.91
CA ASP A 314 -1.11 -23.96 32.40
C ASP A 314 -1.41 -22.63 31.68
N ASN A 315 -0.62 -21.57 31.94
CA ASN A 315 -0.84 -20.24 31.36
C ASN A 315 0.29 -19.77 30.44
N GLU A 316 1.48 -20.36 30.49
CA GLU A 316 2.65 -19.89 29.75
C GLU A 316 3.17 -20.94 28.78
N ILE A 317 3.36 -20.54 27.54
CA ILE A 317 3.94 -21.36 26.48
C ILE A 317 5.13 -20.62 25.89
N LYS A 318 6.29 -21.28 25.87
CA LYS A 318 7.48 -20.82 25.17
C LYS A 318 7.30 -21.12 23.68
N VAL A 319 7.42 -20.09 22.85
CA VAL A 319 7.23 -20.16 21.39
C VAL A 319 8.56 -19.97 20.69
N GLN A 320 8.91 -20.86 19.79
CA GLN A 320 10.03 -20.73 18.88
C GLN A 320 9.54 -20.25 17.51
N ILE A 321 9.99 -19.06 17.11
CA ILE A 321 9.58 -18.34 15.91
C ILE A 321 10.59 -18.69 14.80
N PRO A 322 10.15 -19.31 13.69
CA PRO A 322 11.06 -19.67 12.59
C PRO A 322 11.66 -18.43 11.90
N PRO A 323 12.85 -18.54 11.29
CA PRO A 323 13.63 -17.40 10.78
C PRO A 323 12.96 -16.65 9.61
N PHE A 324 12.02 -17.28 8.93
CA PHE A 324 11.26 -16.65 7.83
C PHE A 324 10.06 -15.81 8.32
N ARG A 325 9.66 -15.91 9.60
CA ARG A 325 8.56 -15.12 10.18
C ARG A 325 9.10 -13.80 10.70
N ILE A 326 9.11 -12.81 9.83
CA ILE A 326 9.60 -11.46 10.12
C ILE A 326 8.52 -10.53 10.66
N ASP A 327 7.28 -10.94 10.56
CA ASP A 327 6.05 -10.29 11.00
C ASP A 327 5.84 -10.36 12.52
N ILE A 328 6.46 -11.30 13.21
CA ILE A 328 6.29 -11.49 14.66
C ILE A 328 7.17 -10.50 15.41
N LEU A 329 6.56 -9.46 15.96
CA LEU A 329 7.21 -8.38 16.72
C LEU A 329 6.80 -8.41 18.19
N HIS A 330 5.59 -8.86 18.48
CA HIS A 330 4.99 -8.88 19.81
C HIS A 330 4.14 -10.15 20.01
N GLU A 331 3.78 -10.45 21.26
CA GLU A 331 2.90 -11.57 21.63
C GLU A 331 1.56 -11.56 20.87
N VAL A 332 1.00 -10.37 20.59
CA VAL A 332 -0.27 -10.23 19.85
C VAL A 332 -0.18 -10.83 18.44
N ASP A 333 0.98 -10.72 17.79
CA ASP A 333 1.19 -11.32 16.46
C ASP A 333 1.16 -12.85 16.51
N ILE A 334 1.58 -13.42 17.65
CA ILE A 334 1.48 -14.88 17.88
C ILE A 334 0.01 -15.26 18.12
N ILE A 335 -0.71 -14.46 18.90
CA ILE A 335 -2.14 -14.67 19.19
C ILE A 335 -2.98 -14.58 17.90
N GLU A 336 -2.68 -13.65 17.00
CA GLU A 336 -3.31 -13.59 15.67
C GLU A 336 -3.17 -14.93 14.92
N ASN A 337 -1.96 -15.51 14.92
CA ASN A 337 -1.74 -16.80 14.27
C ASN A 337 -2.51 -17.95 14.94
N ILE A 338 -2.68 -17.91 16.26
CA ILE A 338 -3.55 -18.87 16.98
C ILE A 338 -4.99 -18.71 16.50
N ALA A 339 -5.51 -17.48 16.39
CA ALA A 339 -6.85 -17.20 15.90
C ALA A 339 -7.07 -17.68 14.45
N ILE A 340 -6.10 -17.47 13.55
CA ILE A 340 -6.11 -17.97 12.17
C ILE A 340 -6.22 -19.50 12.16
N GLN A 341 -5.40 -20.19 12.94
CA GLN A 341 -5.39 -21.66 13.00
C GLN A 341 -6.62 -22.25 13.72
N TYR A 342 -7.20 -21.52 14.66
CA TYR A 342 -8.47 -21.85 15.28
C TYR A 342 -9.63 -21.75 14.28
N CYS A 343 -9.52 -20.92 13.31
CA CYS A 343 -10.49 -20.53 12.29
C CYS A 343 -11.48 -19.48 12.81
N ILE A 344 -11.30 -18.26 12.36
CA ILE A 344 -12.11 -17.08 12.73
C ILE A 344 -13.62 -17.35 12.56
N LYS A 345 -14.02 -18.12 11.54
CA LYS A 345 -15.42 -18.51 11.33
C LYS A 345 -16.05 -19.33 12.47
N LYS A 346 -15.25 -19.91 13.36
CA LYS A 346 -15.72 -20.67 14.52
C LYS A 346 -15.93 -19.79 15.76
N ILE A 347 -15.43 -18.57 15.74
CA ILE A 347 -15.61 -17.63 16.86
C ILE A 347 -17.06 -17.16 16.85
N PRO A 348 -17.82 -17.38 17.94
CA PRO A 348 -19.21 -16.97 17.98
C PRO A 348 -19.32 -15.45 18.00
N SER A 349 -20.22 -14.90 17.19
CA SER A 349 -20.57 -13.48 17.26
C SER A 349 -21.29 -13.20 18.58
N THR A 350 -20.79 -12.24 19.34
CA THR A 350 -21.41 -11.75 20.58
C THR A 350 -21.74 -10.28 20.45
N LEU A 351 -22.88 -9.89 21.00
CA LEU A 351 -23.18 -8.46 21.14
C LEU A 351 -22.32 -7.90 22.28
N PRO A 352 -21.68 -6.74 22.09
CA PRO A 352 -20.93 -6.11 23.17
C PRO A 352 -21.90 -5.70 24.30
N ASP A 353 -21.51 -5.92 25.54
CA ASP A 353 -22.25 -5.45 26.71
C ASP A 353 -21.98 -3.96 26.95
N ILE A 354 -22.43 -3.14 26.00
CA ILE A 354 -22.28 -1.69 26.03
C ILE A 354 -23.64 -1.05 26.07
N ASN A 355 -23.91 -0.32 27.16
CA ASN A 355 -25.14 0.46 27.34
C ASN A 355 -24.99 1.91 26.85
N THR A 356 -24.19 2.12 25.82
CA THR A 356 -23.99 3.45 25.23
C THR A 356 -25.17 3.80 24.34
N VAL A 357 -25.88 4.88 24.67
CA VAL A 357 -26.92 5.43 23.82
C VAL A 357 -26.27 6.22 22.70
N ALA A 358 -26.64 5.89 21.46
CA ALA A 358 -26.16 6.63 20.29
C ALA A 358 -26.65 8.09 20.33
N TYR A 359 -25.78 9.04 20.04
CA TYR A 359 -26.09 10.45 19.94
C TYR A 359 -25.71 10.96 18.55
N GLU A 360 -26.65 11.63 17.92
CA GLU A 360 -26.41 12.28 16.62
C GLU A 360 -25.91 13.70 16.86
N HIS A 361 -24.80 14.05 16.18
CA HIS A 361 -24.24 15.40 16.26
C HIS A 361 -25.24 16.44 15.73
N ASP A 362 -25.33 17.60 16.38
CA ASP A 362 -26.36 18.60 16.07
C ASP A 362 -26.30 19.13 14.63
N TRP A 363 -25.10 19.17 14.02
CA TRP A 363 -24.97 19.50 12.62
C TRP A 363 -25.73 18.53 11.71
N PHE A 364 -25.62 17.22 11.93
CA PHE A 364 -26.34 16.23 11.11
C PHE A 364 -27.86 16.33 11.21
N LYS A 365 -28.39 16.75 12.36
CA LYS A 365 -29.82 17.05 12.48
C LYS A 365 -30.23 18.26 11.62
N SER A 366 -29.39 19.31 11.61
CA SER A 366 -29.59 20.48 10.76
C SER A 366 -29.48 20.12 9.29
N GLU A 367 -28.48 19.34 8.90
CA GLU A 367 -28.26 18.86 7.55
C GLU A 367 -29.46 18.05 7.01
N LYS A 368 -30.03 17.15 7.82
CA LYS A 368 -31.26 16.42 7.48
C LYS A 368 -32.43 17.37 7.21
N THR A 369 -32.62 18.38 8.05
CA THR A 369 -33.70 19.37 7.87
C THR A 369 -33.49 20.18 6.59
N ILE A 370 -32.26 20.60 6.29
CA ILE A 370 -31.92 21.31 5.07
C ILE A 370 -32.17 20.43 3.84
N ARG A 371 -31.76 19.17 3.89
CA ARG A 371 -31.97 18.19 2.80
C ARG A 371 -33.46 17.98 2.52
N GLU A 372 -34.25 17.74 3.53
CA GLU A 372 -35.72 17.57 3.37
C GLU A 372 -36.39 18.82 2.79
N LEU A 373 -35.93 20.00 3.19
CA LEU A 373 -36.43 21.26 2.66
C LEU A 373 -36.07 21.44 1.16
N MET A 374 -34.82 21.17 0.77
CA MET A 374 -34.37 21.29 -0.60
C MET A 374 -35.07 20.28 -1.52
N ILE A 375 -35.25 19.05 -1.09
CA ILE A 375 -36.03 18.02 -1.80
C ILE A 375 -37.47 18.47 -1.93
N GLY A 376 -38.07 19.06 -0.89
CA GLY A 376 -39.44 19.62 -0.92
C GLY A 376 -39.61 20.78 -1.91
N LEU A 377 -38.54 21.52 -2.24
CA LEU A 377 -38.49 22.57 -3.25
C LEU A 377 -38.23 22.03 -4.68
N GLY A 378 -38.08 20.70 -4.81
CA GLY A 378 -37.88 20.01 -6.08
C GLY A 378 -36.45 20.02 -6.58
N PHE A 379 -35.45 20.04 -5.68
CA PHE A 379 -34.05 19.90 -6.01
C PHE A 379 -33.59 18.46 -5.84
N ASP A 380 -32.68 18.02 -6.70
CA ASP A 380 -31.93 16.78 -6.59
C ASP A 380 -30.62 17.01 -5.85
N GLU A 381 -30.30 16.15 -4.86
CA GLU A 381 -29.05 16.22 -4.12
C GLU A 381 -27.92 15.57 -4.91
N ILE A 382 -26.78 16.25 -4.97
CA ILE A 382 -25.53 15.66 -5.45
C ILE A 382 -24.50 15.62 -4.33
N MET A 383 -23.52 14.75 -4.49
CA MET A 383 -22.36 14.68 -3.62
C MET A 383 -21.11 14.64 -4.48
N SER A 384 -20.40 15.75 -4.52
CA SER A 384 -19.18 15.90 -5.29
C SER A 384 -17.94 15.59 -4.44
N LEU A 385 -16.78 15.43 -5.09
CA LEU A 385 -15.52 15.22 -4.39
C LEU A 385 -15.04 16.52 -3.72
N MET A 386 -14.41 16.40 -2.55
CA MET A 386 -13.77 17.54 -1.88
C MET A 386 -12.50 18.01 -2.63
N LEU A 387 -11.89 17.13 -3.41
CA LEU A 387 -10.74 17.44 -4.24
C LEU A 387 -11.20 18.07 -5.56
N THR A 388 -10.58 19.17 -5.91
CA THR A 388 -10.79 19.93 -7.14
C THR A 388 -9.45 20.49 -7.64
N ASN A 389 -9.48 21.41 -8.59
CA ASN A 389 -8.30 22.08 -9.13
C ASN A 389 -8.53 23.58 -9.32
N GLU A 390 -7.46 24.33 -9.45
CA GLU A 390 -7.47 25.79 -9.58
C GLU A 390 -8.15 26.27 -10.87
N GLU A 391 -8.12 25.46 -11.93
CA GLU A 391 -8.77 25.76 -13.20
C GLU A 391 -10.29 25.80 -13.04
N SER A 392 -10.87 24.74 -12.48
CA SER A 392 -12.32 24.65 -12.25
C SER A 392 -12.77 25.62 -11.16
N HIS A 393 -12.04 25.61 -10.03
CA HIS A 393 -12.49 26.31 -8.82
C HIS A 393 -12.41 27.83 -8.93
N TYR A 394 -11.36 28.35 -9.57
CA TYR A 394 -11.14 29.79 -9.68
C TYR A 394 -11.34 30.32 -11.09
N LYS A 395 -10.60 29.76 -12.09
CA LYS A 395 -10.58 30.38 -13.42
C LYS A 395 -11.90 30.24 -14.17
N LYS A 396 -12.48 29.03 -14.26
CA LYS A 396 -13.80 28.83 -14.90
C LYS A 396 -14.88 29.64 -14.20
N MET A 397 -14.79 29.82 -12.87
CA MET A 397 -15.70 30.61 -12.05
C MET A 397 -15.40 32.12 -12.05
N LEU A 398 -14.39 32.59 -12.78
CA LEU A 398 -13.92 33.98 -12.80
C LEU A 398 -13.52 34.52 -11.42
N GLN A 399 -13.21 33.65 -10.49
CA GLN A 399 -12.78 34.01 -9.14
C GLN A 399 -11.27 34.29 -9.10
N LYS A 400 -10.88 35.20 -8.24
CA LYS A 400 -9.46 35.40 -7.94
C LYS A 400 -8.97 34.23 -7.11
N GLU A 401 -7.85 33.64 -7.50
CA GLU A 401 -7.18 32.62 -6.72
C GLU A 401 -6.77 33.16 -5.34
N THR A 402 -7.12 32.42 -4.29
CA THR A 402 -6.78 32.71 -2.89
C THR A 402 -5.91 31.57 -2.34
N GLU A 403 -5.29 31.80 -1.19
CA GLU A 403 -4.58 30.73 -0.49
C GLU A 403 -5.55 29.60 -0.11
N HIS A 404 -5.15 28.37 -0.37
CA HIS A 404 -5.97 27.19 -0.18
C HIS A 404 -5.11 25.96 0.18
N VAL A 405 -5.73 24.90 0.64
CA VAL A 405 -5.05 23.63 0.96
C VAL A 405 -4.72 22.89 -0.33
N GLN A 406 -3.42 22.66 -0.55
CA GLN A 406 -2.89 21.95 -1.73
C GLN A 406 -2.51 20.51 -1.41
N VAL A 407 -2.69 19.62 -2.38
CA VAL A 407 -2.23 18.23 -2.30
C VAL A 407 -0.76 18.16 -2.73
N ALA A 408 0.12 17.78 -1.81
CA ALA A 408 1.58 17.77 -2.05
C ALA A 408 2.01 16.83 -3.21
N ARG A 409 1.29 15.75 -3.45
CA ARG A 409 1.56 14.75 -4.51
C ARG A 409 0.24 14.25 -5.09
N PRO A 410 -0.44 15.04 -5.93
CA PRO A 410 -1.71 14.62 -6.51
C PRO A 410 -1.51 13.45 -7.47
N ILE A 411 -2.46 12.53 -7.47
CA ILE A 411 -2.48 11.38 -8.40
C ILE A 411 -2.92 11.83 -9.80
N SER A 412 -3.81 12.83 -9.86
CA SER A 412 -4.29 13.43 -11.12
C SER A 412 -4.23 14.96 -11.03
N VAL A 413 -4.26 15.60 -12.18
CA VAL A 413 -4.34 17.07 -12.30
C VAL A 413 -5.72 17.64 -11.89
N GLU A 414 -6.72 16.79 -11.77
CA GLU A 414 -8.08 17.16 -11.40
C GLU A 414 -8.26 17.32 -9.89
N GLY A 415 -7.37 16.72 -9.08
CA GLY A 415 -7.44 16.75 -7.62
C GLY A 415 -6.20 17.37 -6.96
N THR A 416 -5.89 18.63 -7.27
CA THR A 416 -4.68 19.33 -6.79
C THR A 416 -4.92 20.12 -5.51
N MET A 417 -6.16 20.48 -5.20
CA MET A 417 -6.54 21.28 -4.03
C MET A 417 -7.82 20.79 -3.37
N ILE A 418 -8.05 21.23 -2.14
CA ILE A 418 -9.32 21.04 -1.44
C ILE A 418 -10.21 22.27 -1.70
N ARG A 419 -11.48 22.03 -1.98
CA ARG A 419 -12.48 23.06 -2.31
C ARG A 419 -12.76 24.02 -1.15
N THR A 420 -13.00 25.28 -1.48
CA THR A 420 -13.51 26.34 -0.58
C THR A 420 -14.92 26.79 -0.95
N SER A 421 -15.48 26.28 -2.05
CA SER A 421 -16.82 26.52 -2.57
C SER A 421 -17.40 25.24 -3.16
N LEU A 422 -18.73 25.14 -3.23
CA LEU A 422 -19.46 24.02 -3.86
C LEU A 422 -19.94 24.37 -5.27
N LEU A 423 -19.99 25.66 -5.65
CA LEU A 423 -20.60 26.10 -6.90
C LEU A 423 -19.88 25.57 -8.13
N ASN A 424 -18.54 25.49 -8.13
CA ASN A 424 -17.81 24.94 -9.28
C ASN A 424 -18.19 23.48 -9.54
N ALA A 425 -18.33 22.66 -8.51
CA ALA A 425 -18.72 21.27 -8.64
C ALA A 425 -20.16 21.10 -9.16
N LEU A 426 -21.09 21.96 -8.71
CA LEU A 426 -22.43 21.99 -9.24
C LEU A 426 -22.46 22.40 -10.73
N MET A 427 -21.61 23.33 -11.15
CA MET A 427 -21.48 23.74 -12.57
C MET A 427 -20.85 22.63 -13.41
N GLU A 428 -19.85 21.90 -12.90
CA GLU A 428 -19.29 20.71 -13.56
C GLU A 428 -20.36 19.62 -13.73
N PHE A 429 -21.17 19.40 -12.70
CA PHE A 429 -22.24 18.40 -12.78
C PHE A 429 -23.29 18.77 -13.84
N LEU A 430 -23.63 20.06 -13.98
CA LEU A 430 -24.50 20.53 -15.10
C LEU A 430 -23.83 20.31 -16.45
N GLU A 431 -22.52 20.58 -16.60
CA GLU A 431 -21.73 20.34 -17.82
C GLU A 431 -21.78 18.86 -18.24
N ASP A 432 -21.59 17.94 -17.28
CA ASP A 432 -21.63 16.51 -17.54
C ASP A 432 -23.03 15.99 -17.91
N ASN A 433 -24.07 16.65 -17.40
CA ASN A 433 -25.47 16.26 -17.58
C ASN A 433 -26.24 17.20 -18.53
N LYS A 434 -25.58 17.95 -19.40
CA LYS A 434 -26.21 18.90 -20.31
C LYS A 434 -27.18 18.28 -21.34
N ALA A 435 -27.10 16.97 -21.52
CA ALA A 435 -28.03 16.23 -22.42
C ALA A 435 -29.33 15.84 -21.73
N GLU A 436 -29.43 16.00 -20.41
CA GLU A 436 -30.64 15.69 -19.65
C GLU A 436 -31.71 16.78 -19.77
N ASP A 437 -32.96 16.42 -19.48
CA ASP A 437 -34.10 17.31 -19.59
C ASP A 437 -34.03 18.53 -18.64
N LEU A 438 -34.53 19.66 -19.08
CA LEU A 438 -34.68 20.87 -18.29
C LEU A 438 -36.11 20.99 -17.72
N PRO A 439 -36.31 21.62 -16.53
CA PRO A 439 -35.33 22.30 -15.71
C PRO A 439 -34.47 21.33 -14.89
N GLN A 440 -33.16 21.60 -14.75
CA GLN A 440 -32.29 20.92 -13.78
C GLN A 440 -32.16 21.78 -12.54
N LYS A 441 -32.44 21.21 -11.37
CA LYS A 441 -32.36 21.83 -10.06
C LYS A 441 -31.51 20.96 -9.15
N LEU A 442 -30.30 21.39 -8.87
CA LEU A 442 -29.33 20.62 -8.11
C LEU A 442 -28.90 21.35 -6.85
N PHE A 443 -28.61 20.61 -5.78
CA PHE A 443 -28.02 21.16 -4.58
C PHE A 443 -26.99 20.22 -3.98
N GLU A 444 -26.08 20.78 -3.19
CA GLU A 444 -25.14 20.05 -2.35
C GLU A 444 -25.08 20.71 -0.97
N ILE A 445 -25.10 19.88 0.09
CA ILE A 445 -24.70 20.25 1.44
C ILE A 445 -23.34 19.61 1.65
N GLY A 446 -22.29 20.43 1.84
CA GLY A 446 -20.97 19.88 1.85
C GLY A 446 -19.98 20.65 2.72
N ASP A 447 -18.88 19.98 2.94
CA ASP A 447 -17.72 20.51 3.66
C ASP A 447 -16.81 21.28 2.70
N VAL A 448 -16.27 22.39 3.20
CA VAL A 448 -15.21 23.17 2.57
C VAL A 448 -14.09 23.39 3.57
N ILE A 449 -12.86 23.60 3.13
CA ILE A 449 -11.72 23.77 4.02
C ILE A 449 -10.98 25.05 3.69
N TYR A 450 -10.74 25.86 4.72
CA TYR A 450 -9.94 27.07 4.67
C TYR A 450 -8.63 26.91 5.44
N LEU A 451 -7.60 27.66 5.05
CA LEU A 451 -6.38 27.80 5.85
C LEU A 451 -6.68 28.65 7.08
N ASP A 452 -6.19 28.21 8.25
CA ASP A 452 -6.34 28.91 9.54
C ASP A 452 -5.14 28.61 10.41
N ASP A 453 -4.21 29.54 10.47
CA ASP A 453 -2.97 29.45 11.25
C ASP A 453 -3.21 29.37 12.77
N SER A 454 -4.41 29.70 13.24
CA SER A 454 -4.76 29.64 14.66
C SER A 454 -5.19 28.26 15.13
N SER A 455 -5.54 27.36 14.20
CA SER A 455 -5.98 25.99 14.52
C SER A 455 -4.82 25.01 14.64
N GLU A 456 -5.03 23.90 15.38
CA GLU A 456 -4.03 22.83 15.55
C GLU A 456 -3.54 22.23 14.22
N PHE A 457 -4.43 22.14 13.23
CA PHE A 457 -4.14 21.56 11.92
C PHE A 457 -3.91 22.61 10.83
N ASN A 458 -3.79 23.89 11.19
CA ASN A 458 -3.70 25.04 10.28
C ASN A 458 -4.85 25.09 9.26
N THR A 459 -6.01 24.55 9.61
CA THR A 459 -7.20 24.54 8.75
C THR A 459 -8.47 24.69 9.56
N HIS A 460 -9.49 25.27 8.94
CA HIS A 460 -10.85 25.39 9.46
C HIS A 460 -11.84 24.71 8.52
N LEU A 461 -12.78 23.94 9.08
CA LEU A 461 -13.84 23.26 8.36
C LEU A 461 -15.08 24.14 8.28
N GLY A 462 -15.42 24.60 7.08
CA GLY A 462 -16.69 25.29 6.81
C GLY A 462 -17.79 24.33 6.36
N LYS A 463 -19.04 24.71 6.60
CA LYS A 463 -20.24 24.01 6.17
C LYS A 463 -21.04 24.89 5.22
N LYS A 464 -21.27 24.41 4.00
CA LYS A 464 -22.00 25.15 2.98
C LYS A 464 -23.20 24.40 2.43
N LEU A 465 -24.19 25.16 2.03
CA LEU A 465 -25.29 24.75 1.15
C LEU A 465 -25.17 25.55 -0.14
N ALA A 466 -25.07 24.89 -1.27
CA ALA A 466 -25.13 25.51 -2.58
C ALA A 466 -26.23 24.88 -3.45
N ALA A 467 -26.82 25.65 -4.31
CA ALA A 467 -27.77 25.16 -5.27
C ALA A 467 -27.68 25.92 -6.60
N VAL A 468 -27.98 25.22 -7.68
CA VAL A 468 -28.08 25.76 -9.04
C VAL A 468 -29.43 25.37 -9.67
N VAL A 469 -29.95 26.25 -10.49
CA VAL A 469 -31.12 25.99 -11.34
C VAL A 469 -30.78 26.38 -12.77
N CYS A 470 -31.00 25.48 -13.70
CA CYS A 470 -30.72 25.67 -15.13
C CYS A 470 -31.98 25.48 -15.96
N HIS A 471 -32.45 26.52 -16.63
CA HIS A 471 -33.50 26.48 -17.65
C HIS A 471 -33.61 27.81 -18.42
N SER A 472 -34.35 27.82 -19.52
CA SER A 472 -34.44 28.96 -20.47
C SER A 472 -34.93 30.29 -19.88
N ASN A 473 -35.70 30.28 -18.79
CA ASN A 473 -36.30 31.46 -18.15
C ASN A 473 -35.74 31.72 -16.73
N ALA A 474 -34.64 31.06 -16.34
CA ALA A 474 -34.03 31.25 -15.03
C ALA A 474 -33.63 32.72 -14.80
N ASN A 475 -34.00 33.28 -13.66
CA ASN A 475 -33.82 34.71 -13.38
C ASN A 475 -33.59 35.00 -11.90
N PHE A 476 -33.14 36.23 -11.61
CA PHE A 476 -32.83 36.70 -10.27
C PHE A 476 -33.98 36.58 -9.27
N THR A 477 -35.23 36.84 -9.73
CA THR A 477 -36.40 36.78 -8.83
C THR A 477 -36.67 35.36 -8.36
N GLU A 478 -36.46 34.37 -9.23
CA GLU A 478 -36.63 32.96 -8.89
C GLU A 478 -35.62 32.54 -7.82
N ILE A 479 -34.32 32.78 -8.02
CA ILE A 479 -33.31 32.36 -7.05
C ILE A 479 -33.42 33.11 -5.74
N LYS A 480 -33.79 34.39 -5.75
CA LYS A 480 -34.09 35.16 -4.55
C LYS A 480 -35.24 34.52 -3.76
N SER A 481 -36.33 34.15 -4.44
CA SER A 481 -37.49 33.52 -3.80
C SER A 481 -37.15 32.17 -3.19
N ILE A 482 -36.31 31.35 -3.87
CA ILE A 482 -35.83 30.09 -3.38
C ILE A 482 -34.95 30.29 -2.14
N THR A 483 -33.99 31.21 -2.20
CA THR A 483 -33.07 31.52 -1.10
C THR A 483 -33.84 32.02 0.13
N ASP A 484 -34.82 32.92 -0.07
CA ASP A 484 -35.67 33.45 0.99
C ASP A 484 -36.50 32.33 1.64
N SER A 485 -37.07 31.45 0.81
CA SER A 485 -37.85 30.29 1.29
C SER A 485 -36.99 29.35 2.14
N VAL A 486 -35.78 29.03 1.69
CA VAL A 486 -34.86 28.17 2.41
C VAL A 486 -34.51 28.79 3.76
N LEU A 487 -34.02 30.03 3.76
CA LEU A 487 -33.57 30.70 5.00
C LEU A 487 -34.68 30.94 6.00
N SER A 488 -35.87 31.39 5.52
CA SER A 488 -37.03 31.61 6.39
C SER A 488 -37.50 30.33 7.06
N ASN A 489 -37.56 29.22 6.33
CA ASN A 489 -37.93 27.91 6.91
C ASN A 489 -36.88 27.36 7.89
N LEU A 490 -35.62 27.73 7.73
CA LEU A 490 -34.56 27.41 8.70
C LEU A 490 -34.50 28.39 9.88
N GLY A 491 -35.36 29.39 9.89
CA GLY A 491 -35.51 30.38 10.97
C GLY A 491 -34.49 31.53 10.93
N TYR A 492 -33.87 31.78 9.77
CA TYR A 492 -32.97 32.93 9.56
C TYR A 492 -33.74 34.15 9.09
N THR A 493 -33.38 35.31 9.62
CA THR A 493 -33.80 36.61 9.07
C THR A 493 -32.78 37.06 8.03
N MET A 494 -33.23 37.27 6.80
CA MET A 494 -32.36 37.57 5.66
C MET A 494 -32.12 39.08 5.53
N GLU A 495 -30.88 39.52 5.54
CA GLU A 495 -30.43 40.85 5.18
C GLU A 495 -29.68 40.78 3.83
N ILE A 496 -30.14 41.60 2.87
CA ILE A 496 -29.59 41.61 1.51
C ILE A 496 -28.80 42.90 1.28
N SER A 497 -27.63 42.77 0.64
CA SER A 497 -26.79 43.88 0.21
C SER A 497 -26.27 43.66 -1.21
N GLU A 498 -25.75 44.73 -1.83
CA GLU A 498 -25.09 44.64 -3.13
C GLU A 498 -23.87 43.71 -3.05
N SER A 499 -23.59 43.01 -4.14
CA SER A 499 -22.45 42.12 -4.33
C SER A 499 -21.77 42.38 -5.67
N ASP A 500 -20.45 42.30 -5.68
CA ASP A 500 -19.61 42.38 -6.90
C ASP A 500 -18.93 41.03 -7.22
N ASN A 501 -19.55 39.91 -6.84
CA ASN A 501 -19.01 38.58 -7.10
C ASN A 501 -18.91 38.33 -8.62
N PRO A 502 -17.69 38.10 -9.16
CA PRO A 502 -17.45 38.03 -10.61
C PRO A 502 -18.04 36.80 -11.29
N SER A 503 -18.39 35.76 -10.54
CA SER A 503 -19.08 34.58 -11.11
C SER A 503 -20.52 34.88 -11.55
N PHE A 504 -21.06 36.04 -11.14
CA PHE A 504 -22.45 36.42 -11.39
C PHE A 504 -22.56 37.65 -12.28
N ILE A 505 -23.73 37.87 -12.84
CA ILE A 505 -24.02 39.06 -13.65
C ILE A 505 -24.08 40.30 -12.73
N LYS A 506 -23.27 41.32 -13.02
CA LYS A 506 -23.28 42.57 -12.28
C LYS A 506 -24.68 43.22 -12.25
N GLY A 507 -25.17 43.58 -11.07
CA GLY A 507 -26.50 44.10 -10.84
C GLY A 507 -27.61 43.05 -10.78
N ARG A 508 -27.27 41.76 -10.93
CA ARG A 508 -28.16 40.61 -10.73
C ARG A 508 -27.57 39.59 -9.77
N VAL A 509 -26.84 40.08 -8.79
CA VAL A 509 -26.23 39.34 -7.70
C VAL A 509 -26.44 40.10 -6.41
N ALA A 510 -26.62 39.39 -5.32
CA ALA A 510 -26.70 39.97 -3.99
C ALA A 510 -25.97 39.12 -2.96
N SER A 511 -25.33 39.76 -1.98
CA SER A 511 -24.85 39.11 -0.77
C SER A 511 -26.00 38.99 0.22
N VAL A 512 -26.00 37.91 0.97
CA VAL A 512 -26.97 37.64 2.03
C VAL A 512 -26.25 37.40 3.35
N LYS A 513 -26.80 37.96 4.41
CA LYS A 513 -26.43 37.65 5.81
C LYS A 513 -27.69 37.34 6.58
N GLY A 514 -27.56 36.54 7.60
CA GLY A 514 -28.71 36.20 8.45
C GLY A 514 -28.24 35.66 9.79
N SER A 515 -29.08 35.85 10.79
CA SER A 515 -28.84 35.36 12.14
C SER A 515 -30.02 34.55 12.63
N SER A 516 -29.75 33.51 13.39
CA SER A 516 -30.74 32.69 14.07
C SER A 516 -30.21 32.14 15.39
N LYS A 517 -31.05 31.43 16.13
CA LYS A 517 -30.60 30.69 17.33
C LYS A 517 -29.58 29.57 17.03
N HIS A 518 -29.36 29.24 15.76
CA HIS A 518 -28.45 28.19 15.32
C HIS A 518 -27.11 28.73 14.80
N GLY A 519 -26.84 30.02 14.97
CA GLY A 519 -25.65 30.73 14.49
C GLY A 519 -25.99 31.71 13.39
N ASP A 520 -24.96 32.27 12.80
CA ASP A 520 -25.04 33.21 11.70
C ASP A 520 -24.81 32.51 10.37
N ILE A 521 -25.25 33.16 9.29
CA ILE A 521 -24.98 32.73 7.94
C ILE A 521 -24.47 33.90 7.10
N GLU A 522 -23.67 33.58 6.11
CA GLU A 522 -23.37 34.50 5.01
C GLU A 522 -23.37 33.75 3.67
N GLY A 523 -23.57 34.49 2.59
CA GLY A 523 -23.61 33.88 1.28
C GLY A 523 -23.87 34.84 0.13
N VAL A 524 -24.10 34.25 -1.02
CA VAL A 524 -24.34 34.98 -2.27
C VAL A 524 -25.42 34.24 -3.07
N PHE A 525 -26.25 34.99 -3.80
CA PHE A 525 -27.19 34.44 -4.76
C PHE A 525 -27.37 35.37 -5.96
N GLY A 526 -27.70 34.81 -7.13
CA GLY A 526 -27.88 35.61 -8.34
C GLY A 526 -27.93 34.79 -9.62
N GLU A 527 -27.83 35.52 -10.75
CA GLU A 527 -27.70 34.95 -12.09
C GLU A 527 -26.21 34.74 -12.41
N ILE A 528 -25.84 33.55 -12.79
CA ILE A 528 -24.46 33.22 -13.18
C ILE A 528 -24.07 33.97 -14.46
N SER A 529 -22.85 34.47 -14.49
CA SER A 529 -22.31 35.21 -15.65
C SER A 529 -22.29 34.35 -16.91
N PRO A 530 -22.68 34.91 -18.08
CA PRO A 530 -22.58 34.21 -19.35
C PRO A 530 -21.19 33.66 -19.68
N GLU A 531 -20.12 34.33 -19.21
CA GLU A 531 -18.75 33.88 -19.38
C GLU A 531 -18.51 32.60 -18.58
N VAL A 532 -18.98 32.53 -17.33
CA VAL A 532 -18.92 31.31 -16.51
C VAL A 532 -19.72 30.17 -17.17
N ILE A 533 -20.94 30.45 -17.62
CA ILE A 533 -21.80 29.48 -18.35
C ILE A 533 -21.05 28.91 -19.55
N THR A 534 -20.38 29.77 -20.33
CA THR A 534 -19.57 29.36 -21.49
C THR A 534 -18.33 28.53 -21.07
N ASN A 535 -17.67 28.90 -19.98
CA ASN A 535 -16.49 28.16 -19.47
C ASN A 535 -16.82 26.72 -19.05
N PHE A 536 -18.09 26.47 -18.68
CA PHE A 536 -18.61 25.12 -18.38
C PHE A 536 -19.39 24.51 -19.53
N ASN A 537 -19.25 25.03 -20.77
CA ASN A 537 -19.90 24.51 -21.99
C ASN A 537 -21.42 24.37 -21.87
N LEU A 538 -22.06 25.22 -21.06
CA LEU A 538 -23.51 25.28 -20.90
C LEU A 538 -24.15 26.31 -21.88
N GLU A 539 -25.41 26.10 -22.21
CA GLU A 539 -26.14 26.92 -23.22
C GLU A 539 -27.29 27.73 -22.62
N TYR A 540 -27.78 27.32 -21.46
CA TYR A 540 -28.94 27.93 -20.82
C TYR A 540 -28.56 28.80 -19.63
N PRO A 541 -29.38 29.80 -19.28
CA PRO A 541 -29.19 30.58 -18.07
C PRO A 541 -29.15 29.69 -16.83
N VAL A 542 -28.21 29.99 -15.95
CA VAL A 542 -28.04 29.35 -14.63
C VAL A 542 -28.19 30.41 -13.56
N ILE A 543 -28.98 30.10 -12.55
CA ILE A 543 -29.08 30.86 -11.31
C ILE A 543 -28.59 30.02 -10.16
N ALA A 544 -27.95 30.65 -9.16
CA ALA A 544 -27.32 29.94 -8.07
C ALA A 544 -27.42 30.71 -6.76
N PHE A 545 -27.33 29.95 -5.66
CA PHE A 545 -26.94 30.49 -4.36
C PHE A 545 -25.88 29.60 -3.70
N GLU A 546 -25.05 30.18 -2.85
CA GLU A 546 -24.17 29.48 -1.91
C GLU A 546 -24.23 30.18 -0.56
N ILE A 547 -24.47 29.42 0.49
CA ILE A 547 -24.59 29.92 1.87
C ILE A 547 -23.67 29.13 2.76
N GLU A 548 -22.89 29.82 3.55
CA GLU A 548 -22.05 29.26 4.60
C GLU A 548 -22.71 29.41 5.95
N PHE A 549 -22.70 28.34 6.75
CA PHE A 549 -23.20 28.33 8.12
C PHE A 549 -22.03 28.61 9.06
N LEU A 550 -22.01 29.81 9.60
CA LEU A 550 -21.00 30.25 10.55
C LEU A 550 -21.40 29.74 11.94
N ARG A 551 -20.63 28.83 12.47
CA ARG A 551 -20.81 28.30 13.85
C ARG A 551 -19.56 28.57 14.63
N ASP A 552 -19.72 29.03 15.87
CA ASP A 552 -18.65 29.22 16.84
C ASP A 552 -18.03 27.88 17.26
#